data_c9d20e5332fd0c29e49de9e54a1dc293
#
_entry.id   c9d20e5332fd0c29e49de9e54a1dc293
#
_cell.length_a   1.000
_cell.length_b   1.000
_cell.length_c   1.000
_cell.angle_alpha   90.00
_cell.angle_beta   90.00
_cell.angle_gamma   90.00
#
_symmetry.space_group_name_H-M   'P 1'
#
loop_
_entity.id
_entity.type
_entity.pdbx_description
1 polymer ?
#
loop_
_entity_poly.entity_id
_entity_poly.type
_entity_poly.pdbx_seq_one_letter_code
_entity_poly.pdbx_strand_id
1 'polypeptide(L)'
;MPGPIAGVRVLELAQIMAGPACGLMLADLGAEVIKIEKTAGGDDTRKFLPPDINGESAAFMMMNRNKKGLALNLKEQEGINIFKKMVEQSDVVIENFRKGTLEKLGIGYEDLKKINPKIILCEISGYGRTGPYADKGGFDLVAQGMSGLMSITGESFDKPPMKVGAPLTDITAGILGATGVLAALINRDKTGKGQRVDTSLYEAGIVHTYWQSAIAGATGKSPGPLGSAHPLTAPYQAFKTKDNWITIGASNQNNWMNLLNAIERVDLQEDDRFKDNNSRMKNLEALAPILQEELLKKTSNEWIKIFDEKGLPCGPINSITEMHNDPHTLDRKMVIEVDNKKAGKSKAIGMPIKFSDTNANTEIGAPNFGQHTDEILMQFGYSAEQIKDYRDKGIVA
;
A
#
# COMPACT_ATOMS: atom_id res chain seq x y z
N MET A 1 24.04 5.75 -7.09
CA MET A 1 23.73 5.12 -8.40
C MET A 1 22.25 5.35 -8.70
N PRO A 2 21.83 5.43 -9.96
CA PRO A 2 20.42 5.61 -10.29
C PRO A 2 19.60 4.37 -9.83
N GLY A 3 18.31 4.58 -9.60
CA GLY A 3 17.40 3.48 -9.23
C GLY A 3 17.21 2.46 -10.38
N PRO A 4 16.65 1.26 -10.08
CA PRO A 4 16.59 0.16 -11.05
C PRO A 4 15.74 0.44 -12.30
N ILE A 5 14.83 1.42 -12.25
CA ILE A 5 14.05 1.87 -13.41
C ILE A 5 14.31 3.34 -13.78
N ALA A 6 15.54 3.80 -13.52
CA ALA A 6 15.95 5.15 -13.93
C ALA A 6 15.80 5.30 -15.46
N GLY A 7 15.26 6.45 -15.88
CA GLY A 7 14.94 6.73 -17.28
C GLY A 7 13.49 6.43 -17.68
N VAL A 8 12.75 5.71 -16.86
CA VAL A 8 11.30 5.54 -17.05
C VAL A 8 10.58 6.81 -16.61
N ARG A 9 9.68 7.34 -17.47
CA ARG A 9 8.84 8.50 -17.17
C ARG A 9 7.37 8.09 -17.01
N VAL A 10 6.78 8.52 -15.90
CA VAL A 10 5.41 8.19 -15.51
C VAL A 10 4.57 9.46 -15.41
N LEU A 11 3.43 9.50 -16.07
CA LEU A 11 2.40 10.52 -15.94
C LEU A 11 1.32 10.01 -14.98
N GLU A 12 1.22 10.57 -13.80
CA GLU A 12 0.25 10.15 -12.78
C GLU A 12 -0.95 11.11 -12.77
N LEU A 13 -2.09 10.66 -13.28
CA LEU A 13 -3.38 11.36 -13.22
C LEU A 13 -4.17 11.00 -11.95
N ALA A 14 -3.73 9.97 -11.24
CA ALA A 14 -4.43 9.39 -10.10
C ALA A 14 -4.49 10.32 -8.89
N GLN A 15 -5.49 10.11 -8.03
CA GLN A 15 -5.75 10.90 -6.83
C GLN A 15 -5.92 10.00 -5.60
N ILE A 16 -5.80 10.59 -4.43
CA ILE A 16 -6.06 10.03 -3.10
C ILE A 16 -5.04 8.99 -2.70
N MET A 17 -5.27 7.66 -2.96
CA MET A 17 -4.45 6.63 -2.33
C MET A 17 -3.90 5.61 -3.33
N ALA A 18 -4.74 4.79 -3.96
CA ALA A 18 -4.30 3.60 -4.70
C ALA A 18 -3.36 3.92 -5.87
N GLY A 19 -3.73 4.85 -6.74
CA GLY A 19 -2.87 5.30 -7.83
C GLY A 19 -1.62 6.04 -7.34
N PRO A 20 -1.74 7.01 -6.41
CA PRO A 20 -0.58 7.64 -5.79
C PRO A 20 0.39 6.66 -5.10
N ALA A 21 -0.10 5.57 -4.48
CA ALA A 21 0.76 4.50 -3.95
C ALA A 21 1.55 3.80 -5.05
N CYS A 22 0.91 3.50 -6.19
CA CYS A 22 1.60 2.94 -7.37
C CYS A 22 2.69 3.89 -7.86
N GLY A 23 2.37 5.18 -8.06
CA GLY A 23 3.34 6.18 -8.50
C GLY A 23 4.48 6.38 -7.51
N LEU A 24 4.21 6.36 -6.20
CA LEU A 24 5.24 6.45 -5.17
C LEU A 24 6.23 5.28 -5.24
N MET A 25 5.74 4.06 -5.42
CA MET A 25 6.61 2.89 -5.57
C MET A 25 7.50 2.99 -6.81
N LEU A 26 6.96 3.45 -7.93
CA LEU A 26 7.74 3.65 -9.15
C LEU A 26 8.76 4.78 -8.99
N ALA A 27 8.41 5.88 -8.31
CA ALA A 27 9.33 6.96 -7.99
C ALA A 27 10.49 6.48 -7.11
N ASP A 28 10.19 5.67 -6.08
CA ASP A 28 11.19 5.09 -5.19
C ASP A 28 12.09 4.07 -5.90
N LEU A 29 11.63 3.48 -6.98
CA LEU A 29 12.44 2.63 -7.87
C LEU A 29 13.28 3.44 -8.87
N GLY A 30 13.12 4.76 -8.92
CA GLY A 30 13.94 5.67 -9.73
C GLY A 30 13.26 6.20 -10.99
N ALA A 31 11.98 5.96 -11.21
CA ALA A 31 11.23 6.59 -12.29
C ALA A 31 11.05 8.10 -12.05
N GLU A 32 11.02 8.89 -13.11
CA GLU A 32 10.54 10.26 -13.05
C GLU A 32 9.01 10.25 -13.05
N VAL A 33 8.40 10.50 -11.90
CA VAL A 33 6.93 10.53 -11.77
C VAL A 33 6.44 11.98 -11.76
N ILE A 34 5.66 12.33 -12.77
CA ILE A 34 4.99 13.62 -12.90
C ILE A 34 3.54 13.44 -12.45
N LYS A 35 3.21 13.96 -11.27
CA LYS A 35 1.85 14.00 -10.76
C LYS A 35 1.12 15.16 -11.39
N ILE A 36 0.11 14.85 -12.19
CA ILE A 36 -0.73 15.82 -12.89
C ILE A 36 -2.00 16.06 -12.07
N GLU A 37 -2.15 17.28 -11.60
CA GLU A 37 -3.26 17.69 -10.74
C GLU A 37 -4.18 18.67 -11.48
N LYS A 38 -5.48 18.62 -11.19
CA LYS A 38 -6.43 19.63 -11.67
C LYS A 38 -6.05 21.03 -11.15
N THR A 39 -6.18 22.07 -11.98
CA THR A 39 -5.87 23.46 -11.59
C THR A 39 -6.76 23.98 -10.45
N ALA A 40 -7.98 23.45 -10.32
CA ALA A 40 -8.91 23.80 -9.25
C ALA A 40 -8.65 23.02 -7.95
N GLY A 41 -7.58 23.38 -7.24
CA GLY A 41 -7.29 22.90 -5.88
C GLY A 41 -6.58 21.56 -5.77
N GLY A 42 -6.05 21.03 -6.87
CA GLY A 42 -5.18 19.85 -6.87
C GLY A 42 -5.86 18.54 -6.53
N ASP A 43 -5.07 17.60 -6.05
CA ASP A 43 -5.53 16.32 -5.48
C ASP A 43 -6.39 16.57 -4.24
N ASP A 44 -7.49 15.84 -4.09
CA ASP A 44 -8.41 16.05 -2.98
C ASP A 44 -7.77 15.74 -1.62
N THR A 45 -6.70 14.94 -1.55
CA THR A 45 -5.92 14.72 -0.32
C THR A 45 -5.24 15.98 0.20
N ARG A 46 -5.02 17.02 -0.63
CA ARG A 46 -4.52 18.32 -0.16
C ARG A 46 -5.47 19.00 0.84
N LYS A 47 -6.76 18.62 0.82
CA LYS A 47 -7.81 19.14 1.71
C LYS A 47 -8.03 18.29 2.97
N PHE A 48 -7.29 17.19 3.13
CA PHE A 48 -7.40 16.35 4.32
C PHE A 48 -6.64 16.99 5.49
N LEU A 49 -7.29 17.94 6.11
CA LEU A 49 -6.83 18.76 7.22
C LEU A 49 -7.85 18.74 8.35
N PRO A 50 -7.46 18.65 9.61
CA PRO A 50 -6.15 18.24 10.13
C PRO A 50 -5.88 16.73 9.91
N PRO A 51 -4.64 16.22 10.11
CA PRO A 51 -3.43 16.94 10.50
C PRO A 51 -2.72 17.60 9.34
N ASP A 52 -2.01 18.71 9.62
CA ASP A 52 -1.15 19.40 8.68
C ASP A 52 0.28 19.55 9.20
N ILE A 53 1.20 19.85 8.28
CA ILE A 53 2.58 20.25 8.59
C ILE A 53 2.79 21.60 7.91
N ASN A 54 2.81 22.68 8.70
CA ASN A 54 2.92 24.07 8.21
C ASN A 54 1.90 24.40 7.09
N GLY A 55 0.66 23.93 7.24
CA GLY A 55 -0.45 24.18 6.32
C GLY A 55 -0.51 23.25 5.10
N GLU A 56 0.38 22.26 4.99
CA GLU A 56 0.31 21.20 3.97
C GLU A 56 -0.29 19.92 4.57
N SER A 57 -1.19 19.25 3.84
CA SER A 57 -1.80 18.01 4.29
C SER A 57 -0.76 16.92 4.52
N ALA A 58 -0.70 16.39 5.74
CA ALA A 58 0.19 15.28 6.07
C ALA A 58 -0.11 14.02 5.22
N ALA A 59 -1.38 13.77 4.89
CA ALA A 59 -1.78 12.66 4.03
C ALA A 59 -1.25 12.85 2.59
N PHE A 60 -1.35 14.04 2.01
CA PHE A 60 -0.79 14.32 0.69
C PHE A 60 0.73 14.15 0.69
N MET A 61 1.40 14.68 1.71
CA MET A 61 2.87 14.63 1.81
C MET A 61 3.38 13.20 1.93
N MET A 62 2.69 12.33 2.68
CA MET A 62 3.07 10.93 2.86
C MET A 62 3.02 10.14 1.54
N MET A 63 2.01 10.41 0.69
CA MET A 63 1.75 9.63 -0.52
C MET A 63 2.43 10.16 -1.77
N ASN A 64 2.92 11.42 -1.75
CA ASN A 64 3.38 12.09 -2.97
C ASN A 64 4.84 12.57 -2.90
N ARG A 65 5.59 12.13 -1.89
CA ARG A 65 7.04 12.37 -1.89
C ARG A 65 7.71 11.78 -3.14
N ASN A 66 8.84 12.33 -3.50
CA ASN A 66 9.66 11.86 -4.62
C ASN A 66 8.99 12.00 -6.00
N LYS A 67 7.94 12.84 -6.12
CA LYS A 67 7.26 13.16 -7.37
C LYS A 67 7.47 14.62 -7.77
N LYS A 68 7.34 14.93 -9.06
CA LYS A 68 7.20 16.28 -9.58
C LYS A 68 5.71 16.64 -9.72
N GLY A 69 5.32 17.86 -9.36
CA GLY A 69 3.91 18.31 -9.43
C GLY A 69 3.68 19.24 -10.62
N LEU A 70 2.72 18.92 -11.44
CA LEU A 70 2.20 19.73 -12.56
C LEU A 70 0.71 20.00 -12.34
N ALA A 71 0.30 21.27 -12.38
CA ALA A 71 -1.12 21.64 -12.37
C ALA A 71 -1.59 21.85 -13.82
N LEU A 72 -2.54 21.00 -14.30
CA LEU A 72 -3.01 20.98 -15.68
C LEU A 72 -4.52 20.76 -15.76
N ASN A 73 -5.22 21.60 -16.51
CA ASN A 73 -6.66 21.52 -16.70
C ASN A 73 -7.03 20.64 -17.89
N LEU A 74 -7.31 19.37 -17.63
CA LEU A 74 -7.74 18.40 -18.66
C LEU A 74 -9.20 18.56 -19.10
N LYS A 75 -9.94 19.56 -18.60
CA LYS A 75 -11.28 19.88 -19.12
C LYS A 75 -11.20 20.79 -20.33
N GLU A 76 -10.09 21.45 -20.54
CA GLU A 76 -9.83 22.32 -21.67
C GLU A 76 -9.06 21.56 -22.75
N GLN A 77 -9.40 21.80 -24.01
CA GLN A 77 -8.77 21.12 -25.15
C GLN A 77 -7.24 21.33 -25.19
N GLU A 78 -6.79 22.52 -24.83
CA GLU A 78 -5.36 22.84 -24.81
C GLU A 78 -4.63 22.04 -23.73
N GLY A 79 -5.26 21.85 -22.55
CA GLY A 79 -4.70 20.97 -21.52
C GLY A 79 -4.59 19.51 -21.97
N ILE A 80 -5.57 19.04 -22.74
CA ILE A 80 -5.52 17.70 -23.36
C ILE A 80 -4.39 17.63 -24.40
N ASN A 81 -4.18 18.67 -25.20
CA ASN A 81 -3.10 18.73 -26.20
C ASN A 81 -1.72 18.69 -25.53
N ILE A 82 -1.56 19.43 -24.44
CA ILE A 82 -0.33 19.39 -23.61
C ILE A 82 -0.11 17.97 -23.09
N PHE A 83 -1.12 17.34 -22.50
CA PHE A 83 -1.01 15.96 -22.00
C PHE A 83 -0.63 14.97 -23.11
N LYS A 84 -1.27 15.05 -24.27
CA LYS A 84 -0.95 14.19 -25.42
C LYS A 84 0.51 14.35 -25.86
N LYS A 85 1.03 15.56 -25.92
CA LYS A 85 2.43 15.82 -26.24
C LYS A 85 3.37 15.22 -25.18
N MET A 86 2.98 15.25 -23.89
CA MET A 86 3.76 14.59 -22.83
C MET A 86 3.78 13.06 -23.00
N VAL A 87 2.68 12.45 -23.44
CA VAL A 87 2.58 11.01 -23.69
C VAL A 87 3.55 10.53 -24.77
N GLU A 88 3.85 11.35 -25.78
CA GLU A 88 4.83 11.00 -26.84
C GLU A 88 6.22 10.63 -26.27
N GLN A 89 6.58 11.21 -25.14
CA GLN A 89 7.89 11.08 -24.50
C GLN A 89 7.83 10.39 -23.13
N SER A 90 6.72 9.68 -22.86
CA SER A 90 6.50 9.01 -21.58
C SER A 90 6.30 7.51 -21.74
N ASP A 91 6.55 6.77 -20.69
CA ASP A 91 6.51 5.30 -20.69
C ASP A 91 5.20 4.77 -20.11
N VAL A 92 4.67 5.44 -19.08
CA VAL A 92 3.53 4.97 -18.31
C VAL A 92 2.57 6.10 -18.03
N VAL A 93 1.27 5.82 -18.09
CA VAL A 93 0.20 6.64 -17.53
C VAL A 93 -0.46 5.86 -16.42
N ILE A 94 -0.64 6.48 -15.24
CA ILE A 94 -1.38 5.89 -14.10
C ILE A 94 -2.65 6.70 -13.88
N GLU A 95 -3.79 6.02 -13.75
CA GLU A 95 -5.05 6.66 -13.43
C GLU A 95 -5.90 5.80 -12.48
N ASN A 96 -6.79 6.44 -11.72
CA ASN A 96 -7.76 5.75 -10.87
C ASN A 96 -9.16 6.42 -10.94
N PHE A 97 -9.51 6.94 -12.10
CA PHE A 97 -10.82 7.54 -12.36
C PHE A 97 -11.90 6.48 -12.55
N ARG A 98 -13.13 6.93 -12.61
CA ARG A 98 -14.25 6.07 -13.02
C ARG A 98 -14.09 5.66 -14.48
N LYS A 99 -14.51 4.43 -14.79
CA LYS A 99 -14.53 3.88 -16.14
C LYS A 99 -15.13 4.88 -17.13
N GLY A 100 -14.48 4.99 -18.28
CA GLY A 100 -14.92 5.88 -19.37
C GLY A 100 -14.54 7.36 -19.21
N THR A 101 -13.83 7.73 -18.11
CA THR A 101 -13.41 9.13 -17.92
C THR A 101 -12.35 9.54 -18.91
N LEU A 102 -11.30 8.74 -19.11
CA LEU A 102 -10.23 9.03 -20.08
C LEU A 102 -10.76 8.98 -21.52
N GLU A 103 -11.63 8.04 -21.82
CA GLU A 103 -12.26 7.92 -23.14
C GLU A 103 -13.08 9.17 -23.49
N LYS A 104 -13.86 9.71 -22.55
CA LYS A 104 -14.62 10.96 -22.73
C LYS A 104 -13.73 12.17 -22.96
N LEU A 105 -12.51 12.16 -22.42
CA LEU A 105 -11.50 13.19 -22.64
C LEU A 105 -10.69 12.99 -23.93
N GLY A 106 -10.91 11.88 -24.67
CA GLY A 106 -10.13 11.54 -25.87
C GLY A 106 -8.67 11.20 -25.59
N ILE A 107 -8.41 10.64 -24.40
CA ILE A 107 -7.10 10.17 -23.90
C ILE A 107 -7.22 8.77 -23.27
N GLY A 108 -8.18 7.95 -23.74
CA GLY A 108 -8.27 6.54 -23.40
C GLY A 108 -7.12 5.73 -24.00
N TYR A 109 -6.99 4.47 -23.61
CA TYR A 109 -5.85 3.64 -24.03
C TYR A 109 -5.66 3.59 -25.55
N GLU A 110 -6.74 3.43 -26.32
CA GLU A 110 -6.66 3.36 -27.78
C GLU A 110 -6.22 4.70 -28.41
N ASP A 111 -6.52 5.83 -27.76
CA ASP A 111 -6.05 7.15 -28.19
C ASP A 111 -4.57 7.34 -27.85
N LEU A 112 -4.17 7.00 -26.62
CA LEU A 112 -2.78 7.08 -26.17
C LEU A 112 -1.86 6.16 -27.00
N LYS A 113 -2.32 4.96 -27.33
CA LYS A 113 -1.58 3.99 -28.15
C LYS A 113 -1.34 4.48 -29.60
N LYS A 114 -2.23 5.29 -30.16
CA LYS A 114 -2.01 5.92 -31.48
C LYS A 114 -0.89 6.94 -31.43
N ILE A 115 -0.76 7.66 -30.30
CA ILE A 115 0.29 8.67 -30.06
C ILE A 115 1.62 7.99 -29.78
N ASN A 116 1.61 7.02 -28.86
CA ASN A 116 2.80 6.27 -28.44
C ASN A 116 2.46 4.77 -28.34
N PRO A 117 2.79 3.97 -29.36
CA PRO A 117 2.53 2.52 -29.33
C PRO A 117 3.21 1.74 -28.20
N LYS A 118 4.19 2.37 -27.52
CA LYS A 118 4.94 1.80 -26.40
C LYS A 118 4.33 2.16 -25.04
N ILE A 119 3.30 3.02 -25.01
CA ILE A 119 2.72 3.50 -23.76
C ILE A 119 2.08 2.36 -22.96
N ILE A 120 2.29 2.35 -21.66
CA ILE A 120 1.62 1.48 -20.71
C ILE A 120 0.58 2.31 -19.98
N LEU A 121 -0.68 1.89 -19.99
CA LEU A 121 -1.74 2.49 -19.20
C LEU A 121 -2.05 1.61 -18.00
N CYS A 122 -1.76 2.10 -16.79
CA CYS A 122 -2.11 1.44 -15.52
C CYS A 122 -3.39 2.05 -14.96
N GLU A 123 -4.44 1.25 -14.92
CA GLU A 123 -5.77 1.60 -14.44
C GLU A 123 -6.04 0.90 -13.11
N ILE A 124 -6.25 1.68 -12.04
CA ILE A 124 -6.55 1.16 -10.71
C ILE A 124 -7.95 1.60 -10.32
N SER A 125 -8.90 0.66 -10.31
CA SER A 125 -10.32 0.97 -10.09
C SER A 125 -10.89 0.25 -8.88
N GLY A 126 -12.17 0.48 -8.57
CA GLY A 126 -12.83 -0.23 -7.47
C GLY A 126 -13.00 -1.73 -7.72
N TYR A 127 -13.30 -2.12 -8.98
CA TYR A 127 -13.72 -3.50 -9.31
C TYR A 127 -13.15 -4.05 -10.64
N GLY A 128 -12.18 -3.38 -11.24
CA GLY A 128 -11.67 -3.70 -12.58
C GLY A 128 -12.48 -3.02 -13.71
N ARG A 129 -11.91 -3.04 -14.90
CA ARG A 129 -12.52 -2.38 -16.09
C ARG A 129 -13.54 -3.25 -16.81
N THR A 130 -13.70 -4.50 -16.40
CA THR A 130 -14.64 -5.48 -16.96
C THR A 130 -15.51 -6.08 -15.88
N GLY A 131 -16.48 -6.91 -16.27
CA GLY A 131 -17.39 -7.58 -15.35
C GLY A 131 -18.57 -6.72 -14.86
N PRO A 132 -19.46 -7.30 -14.06
CA PRO A 132 -20.75 -6.70 -13.69
C PRO A 132 -20.64 -5.47 -12.79
N TYR A 133 -19.50 -5.22 -12.19
CA TYR A 133 -19.27 -4.08 -11.27
C TYR A 133 -18.35 -3.00 -11.85
N ALA A 134 -17.94 -3.12 -13.12
CA ALA A 134 -16.97 -2.22 -13.73
C ALA A 134 -17.38 -0.73 -13.70
N ASP A 135 -18.68 -0.44 -13.69
CA ASP A 135 -19.21 0.93 -13.65
C ASP A 135 -19.50 1.44 -12.23
N LYS A 136 -19.29 0.58 -11.20
CA LYS A 136 -19.47 0.99 -9.79
C LYS A 136 -18.27 1.79 -9.29
N GLY A 137 -18.55 2.80 -8.47
CA GLY A 137 -17.51 3.45 -7.66
C GLY A 137 -17.06 2.52 -6.53
N GLY A 138 -15.77 2.51 -6.22
CA GLY A 138 -15.18 1.74 -5.13
C GLY A 138 -14.39 2.64 -4.18
N PHE A 139 -14.42 2.27 -2.89
CA PHE A 139 -13.56 2.79 -1.82
C PHE A 139 -13.04 1.63 -1.01
N ASP A 140 -11.91 1.80 -0.34
CA ASP A 140 -11.27 0.78 0.49
C ASP A 140 -12.26 0.05 1.42
N LEU A 141 -13.05 0.78 2.19
CA LEU A 141 -14.04 0.19 3.10
C LEU A 141 -15.02 -0.75 2.39
N VAL A 142 -15.52 -0.34 1.23
CA VAL A 142 -16.47 -1.14 0.45
C VAL A 142 -15.80 -2.37 -0.16
N ALA A 143 -14.57 -2.21 -0.65
CA ALA A 143 -13.77 -3.31 -1.16
C ALA A 143 -13.41 -4.33 -0.06
N GLN A 144 -13.03 -3.88 1.14
CA GLN A 144 -12.80 -4.76 2.29
C GLN A 144 -14.07 -5.56 2.66
N GLY A 145 -15.24 -4.92 2.62
CA GLY A 145 -16.52 -5.61 2.87
C GLY A 145 -16.83 -6.66 1.81
N MET A 146 -16.74 -6.28 0.54
CA MET A 146 -17.14 -7.14 -0.57
C MET A 146 -16.13 -8.26 -0.89
N SER A 147 -14.85 -8.08 -0.59
CA SER A 147 -13.80 -9.09 -0.81
C SER A 147 -13.78 -10.19 0.26
N GLY A 148 -14.60 -10.09 1.29
CA GLY A 148 -14.64 -11.05 2.39
C GLY A 148 -13.71 -10.70 3.57
N LEU A 149 -12.84 -9.70 3.46
CA LEU A 149 -11.89 -9.34 4.52
C LEU A 149 -12.60 -8.99 5.84
N MET A 150 -13.69 -8.24 5.79
CA MET A 150 -14.42 -7.86 7.01
C MET A 150 -15.14 -9.04 7.67
N SER A 151 -15.45 -10.10 6.91
CA SER A 151 -16.08 -11.31 7.46
C SER A 151 -15.12 -12.16 8.29
N ILE A 152 -13.82 -11.97 8.13
CA ILE A 152 -12.76 -12.73 8.81
C ILE A 152 -11.95 -11.85 9.78
N THR A 153 -12.27 -10.56 9.87
CA THR A 153 -11.60 -9.57 10.73
C THR A 153 -12.52 -9.19 11.89
N GLY A 154 -12.06 -9.37 13.12
CA GLY A 154 -12.82 -9.07 14.33
C GLY A 154 -12.65 -10.12 15.41
N GLU A 155 -13.34 -9.96 16.54
CA GLU A 155 -13.25 -10.87 17.68
C GLU A 155 -13.98 -12.18 17.43
N SER A 156 -15.23 -12.13 16.99
CA SER A 156 -16.14 -13.26 16.83
C SER A 156 -17.34 -12.92 15.96
N PHE A 157 -18.14 -13.89 15.58
CA PHE A 157 -19.32 -13.71 14.73
C PHE A 157 -20.45 -12.88 15.36
N ASP A 158 -20.54 -12.84 16.67
CA ASP A 158 -21.57 -12.11 17.42
C ASP A 158 -21.22 -10.62 17.62
N LYS A 159 -20.01 -10.22 17.21
CA LYS A 159 -19.54 -8.83 17.24
C LYS A 159 -19.72 -8.12 15.90
N PRO A 160 -19.83 -6.79 15.89
CA PRO A 160 -19.88 -6.03 14.64
C PRO A 160 -18.67 -6.32 13.74
N PRO A 161 -18.87 -6.45 12.42
CA PRO A 161 -17.76 -6.66 11.49
C PRO A 161 -16.79 -5.46 11.54
N MET A 162 -15.51 -5.75 11.48
CA MET A 162 -14.44 -4.75 11.56
C MET A 162 -13.65 -4.70 10.26
N LYS A 163 -13.25 -3.49 9.86
CA LYS A 163 -12.26 -3.33 8.79
C LYS A 163 -10.85 -3.42 9.37
N VAL A 164 -9.88 -3.76 8.55
CA VAL A 164 -8.46 -3.52 8.87
C VAL A 164 -8.23 -2.01 9.01
N GLY A 165 -7.48 -1.60 10.03
CA GLY A 165 -7.27 -0.17 10.37
C GLY A 165 -6.65 0.66 9.24
N ALA A 166 -5.73 0.09 8.48
CA ALA A 166 -5.13 0.71 7.29
C ALA A 166 -6.06 0.59 6.06
N PRO A 167 -5.94 1.47 5.05
CA PRO A 167 -6.61 1.34 3.75
C PRO A 167 -5.94 0.23 2.92
N LEU A 168 -6.12 -1.02 3.37
CA LEU A 168 -5.37 -2.18 2.91
C LEU A 168 -5.56 -2.46 1.42
N THR A 169 -6.80 -2.32 0.92
CA THR A 169 -7.11 -2.61 -0.49
C THR A 169 -6.54 -1.54 -1.42
N ASP A 170 -6.55 -0.27 -1.01
CA ASP A 170 -5.91 0.82 -1.76
C ASP A 170 -4.40 0.61 -1.89
N ILE A 171 -3.72 0.37 -0.76
CA ILE A 171 -2.26 0.17 -0.74
C ILE A 171 -1.87 -1.05 -1.57
N THR A 172 -2.58 -2.16 -1.40
CA THR A 172 -2.31 -3.39 -2.15
C THR A 172 -2.58 -3.22 -3.64
N ALA A 173 -3.68 -2.55 -4.03
CA ALA A 173 -3.94 -2.24 -5.44
C ALA A 173 -2.84 -1.37 -6.06
N GLY A 174 -2.29 -0.41 -5.29
CA GLY A 174 -1.11 0.37 -5.70
C GLY A 174 0.12 -0.50 -5.94
N ILE A 175 0.40 -1.45 -5.04
CA ILE A 175 1.50 -2.42 -5.17
C ILE A 175 1.30 -3.31 -6.39
N LEU A 176 0.10 -3.83 -6.60
CA LEU A 176 -0.25 -4.66 -7.76
C LEU A 176 -0.13 -3.86 -9.06
N GLY A 177 -0.57 -2.59 -9.06
CA GLY A 177 -0.40 -1.67 -10.18
C GLY A 177 1.07 -1.47 -10.55
N ALA A 178 1.93 -1.18 -9.56
CA ALA A 178 3.37 -1.04 -9.77
C ALA A 178 4.00 -2.35 -10.27
N THR A 179 3.63 -3.50 -9.71
CA THR A 179 4.08 -4.82 -10.18
C THR A 179 3.66 -5.07 -11.63
N GLY A 180 2.41 -4.75 -11.97
CA GLY A 180 1.89 -4.88 -13.33
C GLY A 180 2.63 -3.97 -14.31
N VAL A 181 2.94 -2.72 -13.92
CA VAL A 181 3.74 -1.79 -14.73
C VAL A 181 5.14 -2.35 -14.98
N LEU A 182 5.82 -2.86 -13.95
CA LEU A 182 7.15 -3.46 -14.10
C LEU A 182 7.13 -4.66 -15.05
N ALA A 183 6.14 -5.53 -14.93
CA ALA A 183 5.95 -6.66 -15.86
C ALA A 183 5.67 -6.19 -17.29
N ALA A 184 4.86 -5.13 -17.45
CA ALA A 184 4.56 -4.55 -18.76
C ALA A 184 5.79 -3.89 -19.39
N LEU A 185 6.66 -3.23 -18.60
CA LEU A 185 7.94 -2.68 -19.07
C LEU A 185 8.86 -3.80 -19.61
N ILE A 186 9.02 -4.88 -18.86
CA ILE A 186 9.80 -6.05 -19.28
C ILE A 186 9.24 -6.66 -20.58
N ASN A 187 7.92 -6.78 -20.71
CA ASN A 187 7.30 -7.27 -21.95
C ASN A 187 7.48 -6.29 -23.11
N ARG A 188 7.37 -4.99 -22.85
CA ARG A 188 7.59 -3.93 -23.85
C ARG A 188 9.02 -3.98 -24.41
N ASP A 189 10.02 -4.20 -23.56
CA ASP A 189 11.42 -4.29 -24.03
C ASP A 189 11.64 -5.45 -24.99
N LYS A 190 10.87 -6.55 -24.86
CA LYS A 190 10.92 -7.70 -25.76
C LYS A 190 10.09 -7.50 -27.03
N THR A 191 8.95 -6.84 -26.95
CA THR A 191 7.95 -6.79 -28.04
C THR A 191 7.90 -5.46 -28.76
N GLY A 192 8.47 -4.41 -28.18
CA GLY A 192 8.36 -3.04 -28.68
C GLY A 192 6.98 -2.40 -28.47
N LYS A 193 6.05 -3.05 -27.76
CA LYS A 193 4.66 -2.62 -27.59
C LYS A 193 4.28 -2.43 -26.14
N GLY A 194 3.58 -1.32 -25.84
CA GLY A 194 2.91 -1.11 -24.56
C GLY A 194 1.64 -1.93 -24.43
N GLN A 195 1.00 -1.84 -23.26
CA GLN A 195 -0.26 -2.55 -22.94
C GLN A 195 -1.04 -1.87 -21.83
N ARG A 196 -2.28 -2.30 -21.62
CA ARG A 196 -3.06 -1.95 -20.43
C ARG A 196 -2.64 -2.86 -19.28
N VAL A 197 -2.63 -2.27 -18.09
CA VAL A 197 -2.55 -2.96 -16.79
C VAL A 197 -3.81 -2.57 -16.03
N ASP A 198 -4.67 -3.51 -15.73
CA ASP A 198 -5.96 -3.31 -15.03
C ASP A 198 -5.91 -4.08 -13.71
N THR A 199 -6.13 -3.39 -12.61
CA THR A 199 -6.24 -3.97 -11.26
C THR A 199 -7.26 -3.19 -10.44
N SER A 200 -7.72 -3.79 -9.34
CA SER A 200 -8.77 -3.17 -8.56
C SER A 200 -8.60 -3.38 -7.05
N LEU A 201 -9.27 -2.52 -6.28
CA LEU A 201 -9.34 -2.64 -4.84
C LEU A 201 -10.00 -3.95 -4.40
N TYR A 202 -11.02 -4.39 -5.14
CA TYR A 202 -11.74 -5.63 -4.86
C TYR A 202 -10.83 -6.85 -5.02
N GLU A 203 -10.10 -6.94 -6.14
CA GLU A 203 -9.12 -8.02 -6.38
C GLU A 203 -7.98 -7.97 -5.37
N ALA A 204 -7.49 -6.77 -5.05
CA ALA A 204 -6.52 -6.55 -3.99
C ALA A 204 -6.99 -7.06 -2.62
N GLY A 205 -8.28 -6.90 -2.30
CA GLY A 205 -8.88 -7.46 -1.09
C GLY A 205 -8.92 -8.99 -1.11
N ILE A 206 -9.28 -9.59 -2.25
CA ILE A 206 -9.39 -11.05 -2.39
C ILE A 206 -8.04 -11.74 -2.17
N VAL A 207 -6.93 -11.21 -2.67
CA VAL A 207 -5.61 -11.85 -2.50
C VAL A 207 -5.18 -11.95 -1.02
N HIS A 208 -5.74 -11.16 -0.13
CA HIS A 208 -5.50 -11.28 1.31
C HIS A 208 -6.27 -12.45 1.98
N THR A 209 -7.14 -13.13 1.27
CA THR A 209 -7.98 -14.21 1.82
C THR A 209 -7.45 -15.63 1.53
N TYR A 210 -6.21 -15.82 1.09
CA TYR A 210 -5.68 -17.10 0.62
C TYR A 210 -5.96 -18.27 1.58
N TRP A 211 -5.64 -18.16 2.86
CA TRP A 211 -5.91 -19.23 3.84
C TRP A 211 -7.40 -19.47 4.05
N GLN A 212 -8.17 -18.42 4.18
CA GLN A 212 -9.61 -18.49 4.40
C GLN A 212 -10.34 -18.98 3.15
N SER A 213 -9.89 -18.57 1.97
CA SER A 213 -10.38 -19.10 0.68
C SER A 213 -10.07 -20.59 0.53
N ALA A 214 -8.89 -21.05 0.95
CA ALA A 214 -8.55 -22.47 0.95
C ALA A 214 -9.46 -23.26 1.89
N ILE A 215 -9.74 -22.75 3.09
CA ILE A 215 -10.67 -23.37 4.05
C ILE A 215 -12.08 -23.44 3.46
N ALA A 216 -12.58 -22.33 2.93
CA ALA A 216 -13.92 -22.28 2.33
C ALA A 216 -14.05 -23.22 1.14
N GLY A 217 -13.03 -23.28 0.26
CA GLY A 217 -13.00 -24.19 -0.89
C GLY A 217 -12.98 -25.66 -0.50
N ALA A 218 -12.24 -26.02 0.57
CA ALA A 218 -12.12 -27.39 1.01
C ALA A 218 -13.33 -27.87 1.82
N THR A 219 -14.00 -27.00 2.56
CA THR A 219 -15.05 -27.38 3.52
C THR A 219 -16.46 -26.98 3.09
N GLY A 220 -16.59 -26.10 2.10
CA GLY A 220 -17.86 -25.46 1.73
C GLY A 220 -18.39 -24.48 2.78
N LYS A 221 -17.61 -24.17 3.83
CA LYS A 221 -18.01 -23.27 4.93
C LYS A 221 -17.09 -22.05 4.99
N SER A 222 -17.68 -20.87 5.12
CA SER A 222 -16.91 -19.64 5.33
C SER A 222 -16.30 -19.65 6.74
N PRO A 223 -14.98 -19.46 6.87
CA PRO A 223 -14.37 -19.20 8.17
C PRO A 223 -14.80 -17.81 8.68
N GLY A 224 -14.75 -17.64 10.00
CA GLY A 224 -15.09 -16.39 10.65
C GLY A 224 -13.91 -15.67 11.27
N PRO A 225 -14.18 -14.57 11.99
CA PRO A 225 -13.17 -13.85 12.74
C PRO A 225 -12.71 -14.67 13.95
N LEU A 226 -11.43 -14.60 14.25
CA LEU A 226 -10.74 -15.34 15.31
C LEU A 226 -9.91 -14.41 16.22
N GLY A 227 -10.26 -13.13 16.30
CA GLY A 227 -9.43 -12.14 16.97
C GLY A 227 -8.04 -12.06 16.32
N SER A 228 -7.02 -12.33 17.11
CA SER A 228 -5.63 -12.41 16.63
C SER A 228 -5.15 -13.84 16.34
N ALA A 229 -6.02 -14.87 16.52
CA ALA A 229 -5.60 -16.25 16.36
C ALA A 229 -5.51 -16.67 14.88
N HIS A 230 -4.54 -17.54 14.59
CA HIS A 230 -4.36 -18.10 13.25
C HIS A 230 -5.37 -19.22 12.97
N PRO A 231 -5.93 -19.31 11.75
CA PRO A 231 -6.98 -20.28 11.46
C PRO A 231 -6.50 -21.75 11.34
N LEU A 232 -5.20 -22.00 11.25
CA LEU A 232 -4.66 -23.34 10.96
C LEU A 232 -3.57 -23.81 11.93
N THR A 233 -3.05 -22.94 12.80
CA THR A 233 -1.99 -23.31 13.76
C THR A 233 -2.22 -22.70 15.13
N ALA A 234 -1.85 -23.43 16.18
CA ALA A 234 -1.98 -23.00 17.57
C ALA A 234 -0.79 -23.47 18.44
N PRO A 235 -0.37 -22.61 19.40
CA PRO A 235 -0.76 -21.21 19.59
C PRO A 235 -0.04 -20.26 18.62
N TYR A 236 -0.79 -19.41 17.96
CA TYR A 236 -0.30 -18.35 17.11
C TYR A 236 -1.29 -17.18 17.23
N GLN A 237 -1.05 -16.31 18.21
CA GLN A 237 -1.94 -15.19 18.52
C GLN A 237 -1.30 -14.19 19.50
N ALA A 238 -2.04 -13.12 19.80
CA ALA A 238 -1.67 -12.17 20.83
C ALA A 238 -2.14 -12.66 22.22
N PHE A 239 -1.32 -12.37 23.24
CA PHE A 239 -1.62 -12.63 24.65
C PHE A 239 -1.33 -11.39 25.47
N LYS A 240 -2.12 -11.18 26.53
CA LYS A 240 -1.88 -10.13 27.51
C LYS A 240 -0.79 -10.58 28.49
N THR A 241 0.12 -9.68 28.80
CA THR A 241 1.13 -9.82 29.83
C THR A 241 0.75 -8.99 31.06
N LYS A 242 1.62 -8.91 32.04
CA LYS A 242 1.38 -8.10 33.24
C LYS A 242 1.14 -6.62 32.94
N ASP A 243 1.72 -6.09 31.87
CA ASP A 243 1.74 -4.66 31.56
C ASP A 243 1.14 -4.32 30.19
N ASN A 244 1.27 -5.19 29.17
CA ASN A 244 0.85 -4.91 27.79
C ASN A 244 0.44 -6.20 27.06
N TRP A 245 0.53 -6.22 25.74
CA TRP A 245 0.27 -7.36 24.87
C TRP A 245 1.51 -7.75 24.10
N ILE A 246 1.71 -9.06 23.88
CA ILE A 246 2.72 -9.61 22.98
C ILE A 246 2.07 -10.57 21.98
N THR A 247 2.71 -10.75 20.82
CA THR A 247 2.36 -11.80 19.88
C THR A 247 3.29 -12.99 20.06
N ILE A 248 2.76 -14.21 19.93
CA ILE A 248 3.52 -15.46 20.02
C ILE A 248 3.21 -16.33 18.81
N GLY A 249 4.25 -16.81 18.12
CA GLY A 249 4.17 -17.69 16.96
C GLY A 249 4.73 -19.09 17.21
N ALA A 250 4.04 -19.90 18.04
CA ALA A 250 4.44 -21.29 18.27
C ALA A 250 3.77 -22.24 17.24
N SER A 251 4.00 -22.00 15.96
CA SER A 251 3.30 -22.61 14.83
C SER A 251 3.71 -24.04 14.49
N ASN A 252 4.81 -24.54 15.04
CA ASN A 252 5.29 -25.91 14.84
C ASN A 252 5.62 -26.57 16.17
N GLN A 253 5.87 -27.89 16.15
CA GLN A 253 6.08 -28.64 17.38
C GLN A 253 7.33 -28.20 18.15
N ASN A 254 8.40 -27.83 17.48
CA ASN A 254 9.60 -27.30 18.13
C ASN A 254 9.32 -25.98 18.87
N ASN A 255 8.64 -25.05 18.22
CA ASN A 255 8.26 -23.78 18.85
C ASN A 255 7.23 -23.98 19.99
N TRP A 256 6.34 -24.98 19.88
CA TRP A 256 5.47 -25.39 20.98
C TRP A 256 6.29 -25.83 22.19
N MET A 257 7.27 -26.71 22.00
CA MET A 257 8.17 -27.14 23.07
C MET A 257 8.98 -25.99 23.67
N ASN A 258 9.48 -25.09 22.83
CA ASN A 258 10.20 -23.90 23.30
C ASN A 258 9.30 -23.00 24.17
N LEU A 259 8.04 -22.82 23.78
CA LEU A 259 7.05 -22.10 24.57
C LEU A 259 6.83 -22.78 25.95
N LEU A 260 6.55 -24.09 25.96
CA LEU A 260 6.31 -24.83 27.21
C LEU A 260 7.50 -24.77 28.18
N ASN A 261 8.71 -24.89 27.65
CA ASN A 261 9.93 -24.75 28.45
C ASN A 261 10.12 -23.32 28.98
N ALA A 262 9.72 -22.32 28.19
CA ALA A 262 9.84 -20.92 28.61
C ALA A 262 8.85 -20.52 29.71
N ILE A 263 7.62 -21.05 29.66
CA ILE A 263 6.57 -20.78 30.64
C ILE A 263 6.53 -21.83 31.79
N GLU A 264 7.46 -22.78 31.80
CA GLU A 264 7.58 -23.87 32.80
C GLU A 264 6.34 -24.77 32.90
N ARG A 265 5.68 -25.00 31.73
CA ARG A 265 4.45 -25.85 31.63
C ARG A 265 4.67 -27.05 30.70
N VAL A 266 5.79 -27.79 30.95
CA VAL A 266 6.12 -29.02 30.18
C VAL A 266 5.05 -30.11 30.34
N ASP A 267 4.28 -30.04 31.42
CA ASP A 267 3.11 -30.92 31.67
C ASP A 267 2.08 -30.91 30.54
N LEU A 268 1.93 -29.79 29.83
CA LEU A 268 1.00 -29.66 28.73
C LEU A 268 1.41 -30.48 27.48
N GLN A 269 2.65 -30.97 27.40
CA GLN A 269 3.06 -31.88 26.35
C GLN A 269 2.41 -33.26 26.46
N GLU A 270 2.22 -33.73 27.68
CA GLU A 270 1.62 -35.05 27.96
C GLU A 270 0.09 -35.01 27.94
N ASP A 271 -0.50 -33.82 27.81
CA ASP A 271 -1.94 -33.67 27.68
C ASP A 271 -2.39 -33.97 26.23
N ASP A 272 -3.19 -35.01 26.06
CA ASP A 272 -3.73 -35.45 24.77
C ASP A 272 -4.43 -34.34 23.97
N ARG A 273 -4.95 -33.33 24.67
CA ARG A 273 -5.60 -32.16 24.06
C ARG A 273 -4.62 -31.26 23.30
N PHE A 274 -3.30 -31.31 23.64
CA PHE A 274 -2.31 -30.34 23.16
C PHE A 274 -1.07 -30.96 22.52
N LYS A 275 -0.97 -32.27 22.44
CA LYS A 275 0.21 -33.00 21.97
C LYS A 275 0.67 -32.67 20.55
N ASP A 276 -0.23 -32.33 19.66
CA ASP A 276 0.05 -31.95 18.29
C ASP A 276 -0.81 -30.76 17.83
N ASN A 277 -0.51 -30.18 16.65
CA ASN A 277 -1.23 -29.02 16.16
C ASN A 277 -2.73 -29.25 15.97
N ASN A 278 -3.13 -30.44 15.46
CA ASN A 278 -4.55 -30.75 15.25
C ASN A 278 -5.31 -30.78 16.58
N SER A 279 -4.70 -31.37 17.59
CA SER A 279 -5.24 -31.45 18.95
C SER A 279 -5.34 -30.06 19.59
N ARG A 280 -4.30 -29.22 19.44
CA ARG A 280 -4.32 -27.83 19.92
C ARG A 280 -5.38 -26.99 19.23
N MET A 281 -5.51 -27.09 17.89
CA MET A 281 -6.56 -26.38 17.12
C MET A 281 -7.96 -26.76 17.56
N LYS A 282 -8.23 -28.05 17.81
CA LYS A 282 -9.53 -28.51 18.30
C LYS A 282 -9.85 -28.05 19.72
N ASN A 283 -8.82 -27.80 20.52
CA ASN A 283 -8.93 -27.43 21.92
C ASN A 283 -8.40 -26.02 22.22
N LEU A 284 -8.40 -25.12 21.21
CA LEU A 284 -7.85 -23.77 21.35
C LEU A 284 -8.53 -22.95 22.45
N GLU A 285 -9.83 -23.09 22.60
CA GLU A 285 -10.62 -22.44 23.65
C GLU A 285 -10.20 -22.88 25.06
N ALA A 286 -9.72 -24.12 25.22
CA ALA A 286 -9.17 -24.61 26.48
C ALA A 286 -7.69 -24.22 26.67
N LEU A 287 -6.91 -24.18 25.58
CA LEU A 287 -5.50 -23.89 25.62
C LEU A 287 -5.20 -22.39 25.91
N ALA A 288 -5.92 -21.50 25.22
CA ALA A 288 -5.63 -20.07 25.28
C ALA A 288 -5.71 -19.48 26.70
N PRO A 289 -6.72 -19.81 27.55
CA PRO A 289 -6.75 -19.36 28.95
C PRO A 289 -5.59 -19.88 29.80
N ILE A 290 -5.15 -21.13 29.60
CA ILE A 290 -4.02 -21.72 30.33
C ILE A 290 -2.74 -20.94 30.04
N LEU A 291 -2.47 -20.66 28.76
CA LEU A 291 -1.31 -19.85 28.36
C LEU A 291 -1.43 -18.41 28.85
N GLN A 292 -2.63 -17.84 28.79
CA GLN A 292 -2.90 -16.48 29.23
C GLN A 292 -2.59 -16.30 30.74
N GLU A 293 -2.94 -17.28 31.57
CA GLU A 293 -2.66 -17.24 33.02
C GLU A 293 -1.14 -17.18 33.29
N GLU A 294 -0.35 -17.98 32.58
CA GLU A 294 1.11 -17.98 32.70
C GLU A 294 1.73 -16.65 32.25
N LEU A 295 1.24 -16.13 31.12
CA LEU A 295 1.79 -14.91 30.51
C LEU A 295 1.49 -13.63 31.31
N LEU A 296 0.47 -13.62 32.14
CA LEU A 296 0.19 -12.52 33.07
C LEU A 296 1.23 -12.39 34.22
N LYS A 297 2.08 -13.39 34.44
CA LYS A 297 3.03 -13.41 35.57
C LYS A 297 4.22 -12.46 35.39
N LYS A 298 4.58 -12.12 34.13
CA LYS A 298 5.73 -11.27 33.82
C LYS A 298 5.34 -10.15 32.89
N THR A 299 6.17 -9.12 32.75
CA THR A 299 6.03 -8.03 31.80
C THR A 299 6.34 -8.48 30.37
N SER A 300 5.91 -7.69 29.40
CA SER A 300 6.19 -7.94 27.98
C SER A 300 7.69 -8.08 27.70
N ASN A 301 8.50 -7.17 28.23
CA ASN A 301 9.95 -7.17 28.03
C ASN A 301 10.62 -8.40 28.65
N GLU A 302 10.18 -8.83 29.84
CA GLU A 302 10.69 -10.05 30.46
C GLU A 302 10.38 -11.28 29.62
N TRP A 303 9.13 -11.40 29.12
CA TRP A 303 8.75 -12.53 28.26
C TRP A 303 9.48 -12.52 26.92
N ILE A 304 9.58 -11.39 26.25
CA ILE A 304 10.27 -11.29 24.95
C ILE A 304 11.72 -11.75 25.11
N LYS A 305 12.42 -11.30 26.17
CA LYS A 305 13.79 -11.75 26.44
C LYS A 305 13.90 -13.26 26.63
N ILE A 306 12.99 -13.86 27.44
CA ILE A 306 12.97 -15.30 27.68
C ILE A 306 12.70 -16.07 26.39
N PHE A 307 11.76 -15.59 25.55
CA PHE A 307 11.38 -16.23 24.30
C PHE A 307 12.48 -16.12 23.25
N ASP A 308 13.15 -14.98 23.14
CA ASP A 308 14.30 -14.80 22.24
C ASP A 308 15.45 -15.76 22.61
N GLU A 309 15.76 -15.92 23.91
CA GLU A 309 16.77 -16.87 24.39
C GLU A 309 16.41 -18.34 24.06
N LYS A 310 15.12 -18.65 23.93
CA LYS A 310 14.61 -19.97 23.53
C LYS A 310 14.38 -20.12 22.02
N GLY A 311 14.62 -19.07 21.23
CA GLY A 311 14.37 -19.08 19.79
C GLY A 311 12.88 -19.19 19.41
N LEU A 312 11.99 -18.69 20.26
CA LEU A 312 10.55 -18.63 20.01
C LEU A 312 10.17 -17.30 19.38
N PRO A 313 9.57 -17.28 18.17
CA PRO A 313 9.10 -16.05 17.56
C PRO A 313 8.05 -15.35 18.41
N CYS A 314 8.37 -14.13 18.86
CA CYS A 314 7.47 -13.27 19.62
C CYS A 314 7.79 -11.80 19.34
N GLY A 315 6.92 -10.90 19.78
CA GLY A 315 7.16 -9.47 19.67
C GLY A 315 6.08 -8.63 20.35
N PRO A 316 6.38 -7.36 20.64
CA PRO A 316 5.41 -6.43 21.20
C PRO A 316 4.35 -6.05 20.15
N ILE A 317 3.21 -5.52 20.60
CA ILE A 317 2.26 -4.81 19.76
C ILE A 317 2.57 -3.32 19.86
N ASN A 318 3.36 -2.83 18.91
CA ASN A 318 3.78 -1.43 18.88
C ASN A 318 2.65 -0.50 18.39
N SER A 319 2.53 0.64 19.01
CA SER A 319 1.85 1.79 18.40
C SER A 319 2.65 2.30 17.19
N ILE A 320 2.01 3.11 16.34
CA ILE A 320 2.70 3.75 15.20
C ILE A 320 3.90 4.60 15.67
N THR A 321 3.77 5.29 16.81
CA THR A 321 4.86 6.12 17.35
C THR A 321 6.03 5.26 17.86
N GLU A 322 5.75 4.14 18.49
CA GLU A 322 6.79 3.18 18.94
C GLU A 322 7.49 2.57 17.72
N MET A 323 6.73 2.11 16.71
CA MET A 323 7.29 1.60 15.46
C MET A 323 8.18 2.65 14.77
N HIS A 324 7.80 3.93 14.76
CA HIS A 324 8.62 5.01 14.17
C HIS A 324 9.96 5.21 14.89
N ASN A 325 10.08 4.83 16.15
CA ASN A 325 11.29 4.98 16.94
C ASN A 325 12.02 3.64 17.20
N ASP A 326 11.49 2.55 16.66
CA ASP A 326 12.10 1.23 16.79
C ASP A 326 13.46 1.18 16.09
N PRO A 327 14.52 0.68 16.75
CA PRO A 327 15.87 0.65 16.20
C PRO A 327 15.97 -0.07 14.84
N HIS A 328 15.25 -1.19 14.68
CA HIS A 328 15.26 -1.93 13.42
C HIS A 328 14.54 -1.16 12.30
N THR A 329 13.43 -0.50 12.60
CA THR A 329 12.72 0.39 11.67
C THR A 329 13.62 1.51 11.17
N LEU A 330 14.41 2.12 12.06
CA LEU A 330 15.35 3.21 11.71
C LEU A 330 16.55 2.69 10.93
N ASP A 331 17.16 1.58 11.35
CA ASP A 331 18.29 0.95 10.63
C ASP A 331 17.89 0.52 9.22
N ARG A 332 16.70 -0.04 9.07
CA ARG A 332 16.13 -0.41 7.76
C ARG A 332 15.63 0.79 6.95
N LYS A 333 15.78 2.03 7.44
CA LYS A 333 15.31 3.26 6.81
C LYS A 333 13.82 3.16 6.39
N MET A 334 13.00 2.54 7.24
CA MET A 334 11.55 2.48 7.02
C MET A 334 10.84 3.74 7.49
N VAL A 335 11.49 4.53 8.33
CA VAL A 335 11.12 5.93 8.60
C VAL A 335 12.29 6.80 8.17
N ILE A 336 12.03 7.74 7.28
CA ILE A 336 13.00 8.67 6.71
C ILE A 336 12.56 10.12 6.95
N GLU A 337 13.52 11.03 6.91
CA GLU A 337 13.26 12.47 6.86
C GLU A 337 13.23 12.93 5.39
N VAL A 338 12.22 13.70 5.03
CA VAL A 338 12.07 14.31 3.71
C VAL A 338 11.91 15.82 3.85
N ASP A 339 12.37 16.57 2.84
CA ASP A 339 12.30 18.03 2.83
C ASP A 339 11.28 18.53 1.81
N ASN A 340 10.30 19.29 2.26
CA ASN A 340 9.32 19.99 1.44
C ASN A 340 9.57 21.49 1.51
N LYS A 341 9.53 22.17 0.37
CA LYS A 341 9.86 23.61 0.28
C LYS A 341 9.03 24.51 1.19
N LYS A 342 7.76 24.15 1.46
CA LYS A 342 6.85 24.96 2.29
C LYS A 342 6.73 24.39 3.71
N ALA A 343 6.51 23.08 3.80
CA ALA A 343 6.31 22.43 5.09
C ALA A 343 7.60 22.20 5.87
N GLY A 344 8.76 22.25 5.20
CA GLY A 344 10.06 21.92 5.79
C GLY A 344 10.23 20.40 5.98
N LYS A 345 11.03 20.03 6.96
CA LYS A 345 11.36 18.64 7.25
C LYS A 345 10.17 17.89 7.89
N SER A 346 9.92 16.69 7.40
CA SER A 346 8.90 15.81 7.93
C SER A 346 9.29 14.33 7.83
N LYS A 347 8.67 13.49 8.66
CA LYS A 347 8.86 12.03 8.57
C LYS A 347 7.98 11.43 7.47
N ALA A 348 8.53 10.47 6.75
CA ALA A 348 7.81 9.69 5.75
C ALA A 348 8.18 8.21 5.85
N ILE A 349 7.31 7.33 5.32
CA ILE A 349 7.62 5.90 5.21
C ILE A 349 8.61 5.71 4.06
N GLY A 350 9.70 5.01 4.34
CA GLY A 350 10.76 4.71 3.38
C GLY A 350 10.42 3.56 2.44
N MET A 351 11.27 3.36 1.43
CA MET A 351 11.14 2.26 0.47
C MET A 351 11.35 0.90 1.17
N PRO A 352 10.39 -0.02 1.10
CA PRO A 352 10.50 -1.33 1.78
C PRO A 352 11.44 -2.32 1.05
N ILE A 353 11.73 -2.12 -0.22
CA ILE A 353 12.63 -2.95 -1.01
C ILE A 353 14.05 -2.38 -0.94
N LYS A 354 15.04 -3.23 -0.67
CA LYS A 354 16.46 -2.85 -0.61
C LYS A 354 17.21 -3.60 -1.71
N PHE A 355 17.99 -2.86 -2.50
CA PHE A 355 18.81 -3.41 -3.58
C PHE A 355 20.29 -3.36 -3.20
N SER A 356 21.08 -4.36 -3.63
CA SER A 356 22.53 -4.41 -3.36
C SER A 356 23.31 -3.35 -4.15
N ASP A 357 22.90 -3.10 -5.42
CA ASP A 357 23.71 -2.35 -6.38
C ASP A 357 23.05 -1.07 -6.90
N THR A 358 21.73 -0.93 -6.76
CA THR A 358 21.00 0.25 -7.21
C THR A 358 20.33 0.95 -6.05
N ASN A 359 20.33 2.28 -6.04
CA ASN A 359 19.71 3.05 -4.97
C ASN A 359 19.14 4.35 -5.53
N ALA A 360 17.82 4.49 -5.53
CA ALA A 360 17.16 5.73 -5.86
C ALA A 360 17.19 6.70 -4.67
N ASN A 361 17.22 8.00 -4.95
CA ASN A 361 17.00 9.00 -3.90
C ASN A 361 15.53 8.99 -3.50
N THR A 362 15.25 8.71 -2.23
CA THR A 362 13.89 8.65 -1.68
C THR A 362 13.60 9.77 -0.66
N GLU A 363 14.52 10.72 -0.49
CA GLU A 363 14.46 11.78 0.53
C GLU A 363 13.86 13.09 0.02
N ILE A 364 13.32 13.11 -1.21
CA ILE A 364 12.65 14.27 -1.80
C ILE A 364 11.23 14.34 -1.26
N GLY A 365 10.85 15.47 -0.68
CA GLY A 365 9.48 15.70 -0.18
C GLY A 365 8.44 15.76 -1.30
N ALA A 366 7.16 15.72 -0.92
CA ALA A 366 6.06 15.89 -1.86
C ALA A 366 6.10 17.29 -2.49
N PRO A 367 5.69 17.44 -3.76
CA PRO A 367 5.68 18.76 -4.40
C PRO A 367 4.57 19.64 -3.81
N ASN A 368 4.83 20.93 -3.67
CA ASN A 368 3.77 21.90 -3.50
C ASN A 368 2.90 21.95 -4.77
N PHE A 369 1.68 22.45 -4.64
CA PHE A 369 0.75 22.55 -5.77
C PHE A 369 1.39 23.31 -6.94
N GLY A 370 1.44 22.71 -8.13
CA GLY A 370 2.02 23.30 -9.33
C GLY A 370 3.53 23.58 -9.27
N GLN A 371 4.25 23.08 -8.27
CA GLN A 371 5.65 23.44 -8.01
C GLN A 371 6.58 23.34 -9.20
N HIS A 372 6.34 22.39 -10.09
CA HIS A 372 7.23 22.08 -11.21
C HIS A 372 6.57 22.34 -12.57
N THR A 373 5.43 23.07 -12.59
CA THR A 373 4.67 23.31 -13.83
C THR A 373 5.55 23.90 -14.94
N ASP A 374 6.29 24.98 -14.66
CA ASP A 374 7.13 25.65 -15.66
C ASP A 374 8.29 24.76 -16.11
N GLU A 375 9.00 24.17 -15.16
CA GLU A 375 10.12 23.25 -15.43
C GLU A 375 9.66 22.09 -16.35
N ILE A 376 8.55 21.46 -16.01
CA ILE A 376 8.02 20.32 -16.77
C ILE A 376 7.63 20.78 -18.19
N LEU A 377 6.87 21.86 -18.32
CA LEU A 377 6.42 22.32 -19.64
C LEU A 377 7.61 22.72 -20.53
N MET A 378 8.64 23.36 -19.97
CA MET A 378 9.87 23.66 -20.71
C MET A 378 10.58 22.38 -21.18
N GLN A 379 10.63 21.32 -20.38
CA GLN A 379 11.18 20.01 -20.79
C GLN A 379 10.43 19.40 -21.99
N PHE A 380 9.12 19.68 -22.09
CA PHE A 380 8.30 19.25 -23.22
C PHE A 380 8.26 20.26 -24.38
N GLY A 381 9.14 21.28 -24.36
CA GLY A 381 9.38 22.21 -25.47
C GLY A 381 8.38 23.35 -25.58
N TYR A 382 7.77 23.77 -24.48
CA TYR A 382 6.98 25.00 -24.42
C TYR A 382 7.86 26.18 -23.99
N SER A 383 7.65 27.34 -24.63
CA SER A 383 8.37 28.57 -24.26
C SER A 383 7.77 29.21 -23.00
N ALA A 384 8.55 30.05 -22.32
CA ALA A 384 8.08 30.79 -21.15
C ALA A 384 6.84 31.68 -21.49
N GLU A 385 6.78 32.22 -22.71
CA GLU A 385 5.64 33.02 -23.18
C GLU A 385 4.38 32.16 -23.32
N GLN A 386 4.50 30.96 -23.91
CA GLN A 386 3.38 30.00 -24.00
C GLN A 386 2.89 29.56 -22.62
N ILE A 387 3.80 29.28 -21.69
CA ILE A 387 3.45 28.89 -20.33
C ILE A 387 2.71 30.01 -19.60
N LYS A 388 3.15 31.24 -19.79
CA LYS A 388 2.46 32.42 -19.25
C LYS A 388 1.03 32.56 -19.82
N ASP A 389 0.89 32.46 -21.13
CA ASP A 389 -0.44 32.50 -21.80
C ASP A 389 -1.36 31.40 -21.27
N TYR A 390 -0.84 30.17 -21.12
CA TYR A 390 -1.60 29.06 -20.53
C TYR A 390 -2.03 29.30 -19.07
N ARG A 391 -1.18 29.97 -18.31
CA ARG A 391 -1.52 30.34 -16.91
C ARG A 391 -2.61 31.41 -16.88
N ASP A 392 -2.51 32.43 -17.74
CA ASP A 392 -3.51 33.51 -17.86
C ASP A 392 -4.87 32.96 -18.32
N LYS A 393 -4.89 31.89 -19.08
CA LYS A 393 -6.10 31.16 -19.53
C LYS A 393 -6.61 30.10 -18.54
N GLY A 394 -5.91 29.84 -17.43
CA GLY A 394 -6.28 28.80 -16.45
C GLY A 394 -6.07 27.35 -16.94
N ILE A 395 -5.27 27.16 -17.98
CA ILE A 395 -4.89 25.84 -18.50
C ILE A 395 -3.88 25.18 -17.56
N VAL A 396 -2.99 25.97 -16.97
CA VAL A 396 -2.00 25.54 -15.95
C VAL A 396 -2.03 26.48 -14.77
N ALA A 397 -1.43 26.06 -13.64
CA ALA A 397 -1.28 26.90 -12.45
C ALA A 397 0.12 26.79 -11.83
#